data_f445c647de8926580a424e79f5777811
#
_entry.id   f445c647de8926580a424e79f5777811
#
_cell.length_a   1.000
_cell.length_b   1.000
_cell.length_c   1.000
_cell.angle_alpha   90.00
_cell.angle_beta   90.00
_cell.angle_gamma   90.00
#
_symmetry.space_group_name_H-M   'P 1'
#
loop_
_entity.id
_entity.type
_entity.pdbx_description
1 polymer ?
#
loop_
_entity_poly.entity_id
_entity_poly.type
_entity_poly.pdbx_seq_one_letter_code
_entity_poly.pdbx_strand_id
1 'polypeptide(L)'
;MGVRVGYLIASLAIVSGVAGCASNPYSEPRAAWRGEVEAACLASGEVRPSAYVQPMSPLGGRGSCGLEHPFKVSAALNGRVAVTPPAVIGCPMTASVDRWLARSVQPAAAAYFRSRVVEIREIASYGCRTRNNHGVAMSEHAFGNALDVAAFRLADGREISVVRDWWRGGPAERAFLAAAFAGACAEFYTVLGPGSDPYHSNHFHLDLLRTNARNGRHFCQPTPYGGGGIAELPGGEAVGAVAKTPLSFVGTGRETY
;
A
#
# COMPACT_ATOMS: atom_id res chain seq x y z
N MET A 1 37.13 -67.84 41.35
CA MET A 1 37.39 -66.38 41.22
C MET A 1 37.11 -66.01 39.79
N GLY A 2 35.96 -65.38 39.47
CA GLY A 2 35.53 -64.98 38.15
C GLY A 2 35.49 -63.47 38.10
N VAL A 3 36.33 -62.88 37.25
CA VAL A 3 36.39 -61.42 36.99
C VAL A 3 35.36 -61.08 35.91
N ARG A 4 34.34 -60.28 36.28
CA ARG A 4 33.42 -59.71 35.30
C ARG A 4 33.97 -58.37 34.77
N VAL A 5 34.28 -58.33 33.49
CA VAL A 5 34.64 -57.09 32.77
C VAL A 5 33.33 -56.42 32.28
N GLY A 6 33.01 -55.30 32.88
CA GLY A 6 31.88 -54.46 32.42
C GLY A 6 32.31 -53.53 31.29
N TYR A 7 31.64 -53.62 30.15
CA TYR A 7 31.80 -52.67 29.04
C TYR A 7 30.89 -51.46 29.26
N LEU A 8 31.50 -50.29 29.46
CA LEU A 8 30.83 -49.01 29.45
C LEU A 8 30.68 -48.54 27.96
N ILE A 9 29.47 -48.58 27.47
CA ILE A 9 29.13 -48.00 26.16
C ILE A 9 28.87 -46.50 26.38
N ALA A 10 29.80 -45.67 25.95
CA ALA A 10 29.62 -44.22 25.91
C ALA A 10 28.82 -43.84 24.65
N SER A 11 27.53 -43.46 24.87
CA SER A 11 26.67 -42.98 23.81
C SER A 11 27.05 -41.54 23.46
N LEU A 12 27.68 -41.34 22.31
CA LEU A 12 27.98 -40.01 21.77
C LEU A 12 26.72 -39.44 21.10
N ALA A 13 26.05 -38.51 21.78
CA ALA A 13 24.91 -37.78 21.21
C ALA A 13 25.45 -36.76 20.19
N ILE A 14 25.27 -37.04 18.92
CA ILE A 14 25.51 -36.06 17.84
C ILE A 14 24.38 -35.07 17.84
N VAL A 15 24.59 -33.88 18.38
CA VAL A 15 23.68 -32.75 18.24
C VAL A 15 23.89 -32.15 16.85
N SER A 16 23.05 -32.58 15.89
CA SER A 16 22.99 -31.96 14.57
C SER A 16 22.37 -30.59 14.71
N GLY A 17 23.20 -29.56 14.82
CA GLY A 17 22.77 -28.17 14.75
C GLY A 17 22.21 -27.88 13.35
N VAL A 18 20.91 -27.72 13.24
CA VAL A 18 20.27 -27.18 12.05
C VAL A 18 20.62 -25.69 12.01
N ALA A 19 21.69 -25.35 11.30
CA ALA A 19 21.97 -23.97 10.94
C ALA A 19 20.86 -23.50 9.98
N GLY A 20 19.81 -22.90 10.53
CA GLY A 20 18.79 -22.22 9.75
C GLY A 20 19.48 -21.07 9.03
N CYS A 21 19.67 -21.19 7.70
CA CYS A 21 20.09 -20.07 6.86
C CYS A 21 19.01 -18.99 6.97
N ALA A 22 19.23 -17.97 7.80
CA ALA A 22 18.41 -16.77 7.79
C ALA A 22 18.56 -16.15 6.38
N SER A 23 17.51 -16.23 5.57
CA SER A 23 17.50 -15.63 4.25
C SER A 23 17.69 -14.12 4.39
N ASN A 24 18.69 -13.58 3.70
CA ASN A 24 18.92 -12.14 3.66
C ASN A 24 17.82 -11.52 2.75
N PRO A 25 16.89 -10.70 3.26
CA PRO A 25 15.79 -10.16 2.47
C PRO A 25 16.28 -9.28 1.31
N TYR A 26 17.49 -8.78 1.38
CA TYR A 26 18.12 -8.00 0.32
C TYR A 26 18.71 -8.86 -0.80
N SER A 27 18.80 -10.19 -0.65
CA SER A 27 19.29 -11.10 -1.69
C SER A 27 18.19 -11.57 -2.66
N GLU A 28 16.92 -11.38 -2.32
CA GLU A 28 15.81 -11.73 -3.19
C GLU A 28 15.84 -10.87 -4.48
N PRO A 29 15.68 -11.47 -5.66
CA PRO A 29 15.63 -10.73 -6.91
C PRO A 29 14.35 -9.87 -6.96
N ARG A 30 14.42 -8.73 -7.65
CA ARG A 30 13.26 -7.90 -7.93
C ARG A 30 12.24 -8.71 -8.76
N ALA A 31 11.01 -8.81 -8.28
CA ALA A 31 9.95 -9.55 -8.98
C ALA A 31 9.65 -8.90 -10.35
N ALA A 32 9.67 -9.71 -11.42
CA ALA A 32 9.54 -9.26 -12.80
C ALA A 32 8.23 -8.48 -13.06
N TRP A 33 7.12 -8.86 -12.43
CA TRP A 33 5.83 -8.19 -12.58
C TRP A 33 5.88 -6.69 -12.25
N ARG A 34 6.86 -6.22 -11.44
CA ARG A 34 6.97 -4.81 -11.06
C ARG A 34 7.32 -3.94 -12.26
N GLY A 35 8.30 -4.35 -13.06
CA GLY A 35 8.66 -3.66 -14.29
C GLY A 35 7.55 -3.69 -15.33
N GLU A 36 6.86 -4.83 -15.47
CA GLU A 36 5.73 -4.97 -16.40
C GLU A 36 4.59 -4.01 -16.08
N VAL A 37 4.20 -3.91 -14.80
CA VAL A 37 3.12 -3.00 -14.36
C VAL A 37 3.53 -1.54 -14.49
N GLU A 38 4.79 -1.21 -14.17
CA GLU A 38 5.31 0.13 -14.33
C GLU A 38 5.30 0.55 -15.80
N ALA A 39 5.82 -0.31 -16.69
CA ALA A 39 5.82 -0.06 -18.13
C ALA A 39 4.40 0.08 -18.69
N ALA A 40 3.46 -0.78 -18.29
CA ALA A 40 2.07 -0.70 -18.71
C ALA A 40 1.41 0.61 -18.25
N CYS A 41 1.66 1.04 -17.01
CA CYS A 41 1.15 2.31 -16.48
C CYS A 41 1.70 3.51 -17.27
N LEU A 42 3.00 3.54 -17.54
CA LEU A 42 3.62 4.60 -18.32
C LEU A 42 3.07 4.66 -19.74
N ALA A 43 2.90 3.50 -20.39
CA ALA A 43 2.35 3.38 -21.73
C ALA A 43 0.87 3.80 -21.81
N SER A 44 0.09 3.61 -20.74
CA SER A 44 -1.33 4.02 -20.70
C SER A 44 -1.52 5.54 -20.71
N GLY A 45 -0.50 6.31 -20.31
CA GLY A 45 -0.59 7.75 -20.15
C GLY A 45 -1.54 8.22 -19.04
N GLU A 46 -1.94 7.33 -18.14
CA GLU A 46 -2.79 7.67 -16.98
C GLU A 46 -2.08 8.66 -16.05
N VAL A 47 -0.76 8.48 -15.87
CA VAL A 47 0.10 9.44 -15.18
C VAL A 47 0.96 10.15 -16.20
N ARG A 48 0.89 11.49 -16.20
CA ARG A 48 1.69 12.33 -17.12
C ARG A 48 2.58 13.29 -16.33
N PRO A 49 3.83 13.49 -16.76
CA PRO A 49 4.67 14.55 -16.21
C PRO A 49 3.96 15.90 -16.22
N SER A 50 4.11 16.63 -15.11
CA SER A 50 3.51 17.95 -14.92
C SER A 50 4.34 18.76 -13.91
N ALA A 51 3.91 19.99 -13.60
CA ALA A 51 4.51 20.76 -12.51
C ALA A 51 4.42 20.05 -11.15
N TYR A 52 3.46 19.13 -10.99
CA TYR A 52 3.17 18.43 -9.74
C TYR A 52 3.66 16.98 -9.72
N VAL A 53 3.88 16.38 -10.87
CA VAL A 53 4.36 15.00 -11.05
C VAL A 53 5.64 15.06 -11.89
N GLN A 54 6.78 15.14 -11.23
CA GLN A 54 8.07 15.36 -11.86
C GLN A 54 8.84 14.05 -11.97
N PRO A 55 9.24 13.61 -13.18
CA PRO A 55 10.14 12.48 -13.34
C PRO A 55 11.45 12.71 -12.61
N MET A 56 11.99 11.65 -12.03
CA MET A 56 13.30 11.65 -11.37
C MET A 56 14.23 10.63 -12.04
N SER A 57 15.53 10.75 -11.77
CA SER A 57 16.49 9.71 -12.13
C SER A 57 16.15 8.39 -11.41
N PRO A 58 16.45 7.22 -12.02
CA PRO A 58 16.24 5.93 -11.39
C PRO A 58 16.84 5.87 -9.99
N LEU A 59 16.11 5.28 -9.07
CA LEU A 59 16.57 5.04 -7.71
C LEU A 59 17.06 3.61 -7.59
N GLY A 60 18.30 3.45 -7.16
CA GLY A 60 18.86 2.16 -6.76
C GLY A 60 18.87 2.00 -5.26
N GLY A 61 19.20 0.80 -4.81
CA GLY A 61 19.33 0.51 -3.39
C GLY A 61 20.03 -0.82 -3.16
N ARG A 62 20.06 -1.25 -1.90
CA ARG A 62 20.62 -2.54 -1.53
C ARG A 62 19.70 -3.67 -2.02
N GLY A 63 20.28 -4.67 -2.67
CA GLY A 63 19.55 -5.85 -3.15
C GLY A 63 18.49 -5.49 -4.19
N SER A 64 17.26 -5.91 -3.97
CA SER A 64 16.14 -5.68 -4.87
C SER A 64 15.48 -4.30 -4.74
N CYS A 65 15.94 -3.44 -3.81
CA CYS A 65 15.41 -2.07 -3.70
C CYS A 65 15.62 -1.30 -5.00
N GLY A 66 14.69 -0.43 -5.31
CA GLY A 66 14.82 0.51 -6.41
C GLY A 66 13.51 0.80 -7.13
N LEU A 67 13.55 1.81 -7.97
CA LEU A 67 12.44 2.26 -8.79
C LEU A 67 13.03 2.84 -10.08
N GLU A 68 12.64 2.27 -11.22
CA GLU A 68 13.25 2.63 -12.51
C GLU A 68 12.76 3.97 -13.04
N HIS A 69 11.47 4.26 -12.84
CA HIS A 69 10.83 5.50 -13.30
C HIS A 69 10.13 6.20 -12.12
N PRO A 70 10.89 6.74 -11.15
CA PRO A 70 10.31 7.43 -10.02
C PRO A 70 9.72 8.76 -10.42
N PHE A 71 8.62 9.12 -9.75
CA PHE A 71 8.06 10.46 -9.77
C PHE A 71 8.17 11.10 -8.40
N LYS A 72 8.55 12.39 -8.38
CA LYS A 72 8.33 13.27 -7.24
C LYS A 72 6.96 13.91 -7.39
N VAL A 73 6.03 13.48 -6.53
CA VAL A 73 4.62 13.92 -6.57
C VAL A 73 4.40 14.95 -5.46
N SER A 74 4.25 16.22 -5.84
CA SER A 74 3.97 17.31 -4.90
C SER A 74 2.48 17.64 -4.79
N ALA A 75 1.66 17.21 -5.76
CA ALA A 75 0.21 17.27 -5.68
C ALA A 75 -0.43 16.22 -6.59
N ALA A 76 -1.59 15.75 -6.16
CA ALA A 76 -2.48 14.83 -6.84
C ALA A 76 -3.64 15.59 -7.51
N LEU A 77 -4.44 14.88 -8.33
CA LEU A 77 -5.61 15.41 -9.02
C LEU A 77 -5.31 16.72 -9.79
N ASN A 78 -4.21 16.73 -10.57
CA ASN A 78 -3.77 17.89 -11.33
C ASN A 78 -3.58 19.17 -10.47
N GLY A 79 -2.92 19.03 -9.33
CA GLY A 79 -2.60 20.14 -8.43
C GLY A 79 -3.70 20.53 -7.44
N ARG A 80 -4.84 19.82 -7.43
CA ARG A 80 -5.96 20.14 -6.53
C ARG A 80 -5.76 19.67 -5.10
N VAL A 81 -4.91 18.66 -4.88
CA VAL A 81 -4.61 18.10 -3.56
C VAL A 81 -3.11 18.04 -3.38
N ALA A 82 -2.56 18.91 -2.56
CA ALA A 82 -1.14 18.89 -2.21
C ALA A 82 -0.76 17.56 -1.53
N VAL A 83 0.45 17.08 -1.79
CA VAL A 83 1.07 15.94 -1.12
C VAL A 83 2.26 16.46 -0.34
N THR A 84 2.19 16.42 0.99
CA THR A 84 3.17 17.06 1.87
C THR A 84 3.73 16.08 2.90
N PRO A 85 5.07 15.91 2.95
CA PRO A 85 6.05 16.35 1.95
C PRO A 85 5.79 15.72 0.58
N PRO A 86 6.46 16.17 -0.52
CA PRO A 86 6.31 15.53 -1.83
C PRO A 86 6.74 14.06 -1.79
N ALA A 87 5.86 13.17 -2.21
CA ALA A 87 6.08 11.74 -2.22
C ALA A 87 6.99 11.29 -3.38
N VAL A 88 7.82 10.28 -3.15
CA VAL A 88 8.58 9.60 -4.19
C VAL A 88 7.96 8.23 -4.42
N ILE A 89 7.24 8.07 -5.54
CA ILE A 89 6.47 6.86 -5.86
C ILE A 89 6.50 6.57 -7.36
N GLY A 90 6.16 5.33 -7.74
CA GLY A 90 6.05 4.90 -9.14
C GLY A 90 4.73 5.28 -9.80
N CYS A 91 4.66 5.10 -11.14
CA CYS A 91 3.47 5.37 -11.95
C CYS A 91 2.21 4.67 -11.39
N PRO A 92 2.20 3.35 -11.11
CA PRO A 92 0.99 2.68 -10.63
C PRO A 92 0.48 3.25 -9.29
N MET A 93 1.40 3.57 -8.37
CA MET A 93 1.03 4.13 -7.08
C MET A 93 0.46 5.54 -7.22
N THR A 94 1.05 6.37 -8.08
CA THR A 94 0.54 7.72 -8.40
C THR A 94 -0.89 7.66 -8.95
N ALA A 95 -1.14 6.76 -9.91
CA ALA A 95 -2.47 6.57 -10.49
C ALA A 95 -3.50 6.11 -9.46
N SER A 96 -3.13 5.16 -8.59
CA SER A 96 -4.03 4.65 -7.54
C SER A 96 -4.35 5.72 -6.49
N VAL A 97 -3.39 6.56 -6.11
CA VAL A 97 -3.63 7.70 -5.21
C VAL A 97 -4.62 8.68 -5.83
N ASP A 98 -4.48 9.02 -7.11
CA ASP A 98 -5.41 9.90 -7.82
C ASP A 98 -6.83 9.31 -7.84
N ARG A 99 -6.98 8.03 -8.18
CA ARG A 99 -8.28 7.34 -8.20
C ARG A 99 -8.91 7.27 -6.82
N TRP A 100 -8.15 6.92 -5.79
CA TRP A 100 -8.63 6.88 -4.41
C TRP A 100 -9.11 8.25 -3.93
N LEU A 101 -8.31 9.30 -4.15
CA LEU A 101 -8.69 10.66 -3.80
C LEU A 101 -9.97 11.09 -4.52
N ALA A 102 -10.07 10.83 -5.84
CA ALA A 102 -11.22 11.25 -6.65
C ALA A 102 -12.50 10.50 -6.28
N ARG A 103 -12.41 9.17 -6.08
CA ARG A 103 -13.59 8.30 -5.96
C ARG A 103 -14.07 8.09 -4.54
N SER A 104 -13.20 8.30 -3.55
CA SER A 104 -13.50 7.99 -2.15
C SER A 104 -13.28 9.17 -1.22
N VAL A 105 -12.08 9.76 -1.20
CA VAL A 105 -11.73 10.80 -0.23
C VAL A 105 -12.51 12.10 -0.47
N GLN A 106 -12.56 12.58 -1.71
CA GLN A 106 -13.29 13.82 -2.03
C GLN A 106 -14.80 13.69 -1.81
N PRO A 107 -15.48 12.62 -2.26
CA PRO A 107 -16.89 12.41 -1.93
C PRO A 107 -17.16 12.34 -0.43
N ALA A 108 -16.32 11.63 0.35
CA ALA A 108 -16.45 11.57 1.80
C ALA A 108 -16.28 12.94 2.45
N ALA A 109 -15.30 13.74 2.03
CA ALA A 109 -15.11 15.10 2.55
C ALA A 109 -16.32 16.02 2.25
N ALA A 110 -16.86 15.91 1.05
CA ALA A 110 -18.07 16.66 0.69
C ALA A 110 -19.28 16.24 1.54
N ALA A 111 -19.47 14.93 1.77
CA ALA A 111 -20.60 14.40 2.53
C ALA A 111 -20.53 14.78 4.01
N TYR A 112 -19.40 14.61 4.67
CA TYR A 112 -19.28 14.79 6.11
C TYR A 112 -18.94 16.23 6.52
N PHE A 113 -18.29 17.00 5.64
CA PHE A 113 -17.80 18.34 5.99
C PHE A 113 -18.30 19.46 5.09
N ARG A 114 -18.98 19.15 3.98
CA ARG A 114 -19.33 20.12 2.92
C ARG A 114 -18.10 20.91 2.45
N SER A 115 -16.95 20.26 2.47
CA SER A 115 -15.66 20.81 2.11
C SER A 115 -14.94 19.82 1.21
N ARG A 116 -13.80 20.20 0.67
CA ARG A 116 -12.92 19.32 -0.11
C ARG A 116 -11.60 19.13 0.61
N VAL A 117 -10.95 18.00 0.39
CA VAL A 117 -9.56 17.80 0.78
C VAL A 117 -8.68 18.59 -0.19
N VAL A 118 -7.77 19.40 0.35
CA VAL A 118 -6.80 20.20 -0.39
C VAL A 118 -5.35 19.75 -0.18
N GLU A 119 -5.13 18.88 0.80
CA GLU A 119 -3.81 18.31 1.09
C GLU A 119 -3.95 16.96 1.77
N ILE A 120 -3.08 16.03 1.40
CA ILE A 120 -2.76 14.84 2.20
C ILE A 120 -1.37 15.01 2.79
N ARG A 121 -1.22 14.68 4.06
CA ARG A 121 0.09 14.62 4.73
C ARG A 121 0.57 13.18 4.70
N GLU A 122 1.65 12.94 3.98
CA GLU A 122 2.33 11.67 3.97
C GLU A 122 3.48 11.66 4.98
N ILE A 123 3.86 10.49 5.47
CA ILE A 123 4.96 10.31 6.42
C ILE A 123 6.00 9.32 5.94
N ALA A 124 5.70 8.54 4.91
CA ALA A 124 6.66 7.69 4.22
C ALA A 124 6.20 7.37 2.79
N SER A 125 7.13 7.48 1.86
CA SER A 125 6.99 7.05 0.47
C SER A 125 8.13 6.10 0.11
N TYR A 126 9.01 6.38 -0.86
CA TYR A 126 10.15 5.51 -1.13
C TYR A 126 11.13 5.41 0.03
N GLY A 127 11.52 4.19 0.38
CA GLY A 127 12.55 3.91 1.40
C GLY A 127 13.02 2.46 1.33
N CYS A 128 14.32 2.25 1.07
CA CYS A 128 14.92 0.91 0.99
C CYS A 128 15.02 0.27 2.38
N ARG A 129 14.00 -0.46 2.76
CA ARG A 129 13.88 -1.13 4.07
C ARG A 129 13.05 -2.41 3.99
N THR A 130 13.21 -3.28 4.98
CA THR A 130 12.32 -4.41 5.20
C THR A 130 11.00 -3.93 5.82
N ARG A 131 9.98 -4.80 5.84
CA ARG A 131 8.71 -4.53 6.53
C ARG A 131 8.99 -4.24 8.00
N ASN A 132 8.47 -3.13 8.52
CA ASN A 132 8.62 -2.68 9.91
C ASN A 132 10.09 -2.61 10.39
N ASN A 133 11.07 -2.55 9.48
CA ASN A 133 12.52 -2.58 9.74
C ASN A 133 13.03 -3.86 10.44
N HIS A 134 12.21 -4.89 10.60
CA HIS A 134 12.55 -6.14 11.29
C HIS A 134 12.15 -7.40 10.52
N GLY A 135 11.45 -7.24 9.40
CA GLY A 135 10.95 -8.36 8.61
C GLY A 135 12.01 -9.04 7.76
N VAL A 136 11.73 -10.29 7.38
CA VAL A 136 12.52 -11.06 6.41
C VAL A 136 12.13 -10.72 4.95
N ALA A 137 11.07 -9.94 4.75
CA ALA A 137 10.60 -9.52 3.44
C ALA A 137 10.78 -8.01 3.23
N MET A 138 11.04 -7.61 1.99
CA MET A 138 11.13 -6.20 1.62
C MET A 138 9.78 -5.51 1.75
N SER A 139 9.81 -4.25 2.18
CA SER A 139 8.63 -3.37 2.20
C SER A 139 8.30 -2.91 0.78
N GLU A 140 7.02 -2.65 0.48
CA GLU A 140 6.61 -2.05 -0.79
C GLU A 140 7.12 -0.61 -0.96
N HIS A 141 7.43 0.08 0.13
CA HIS A 141 8.16 1.35 0.08
C HIS A 141 9.52 1.23 -0.62
N ALA A 142 10.18 0.07 -0.51
CA ALA A 142 11.48 -0.17 -1.16
C ALA A 142 11.40 -0.20 -2.70
N PHE A 143 10.19 -0.20 -3.24
CA PHE A 143 9.92 -0.25 -4.67
C PHE A 143 9.12 0.96 -5.18
N GLY A 144 8.90 1.99 -4.34
CA GLY A 144 8.05 3.13 -4.66
C GLY A 144 6.57 2.75 -4.90
N ASN A 145 6.14 1.67 -4.28
CA ASN A 145 4.85 1.02 -4.49
C ASN A 145 3.96 1.10 -3.23
N ALA A 146 4.30 1.99 -2.31
CA ALA A 146 3.54 2.27 -1.08
C ALA A 146 3.57 3.75 -0.70
N LEU A 147 2.56 4.16 0.07
CA LEU A 147 2.41 5.50 0.64
C LEU A 147 1.75 5.41 2.01
N ASP A 148 2.33 6.10 2.99
CA ASP A 148 1.79 6.20 4.35
C ASP A 148 1.12 7.57 4.54
N VAL A 149 -0.21 7.61 4.73
CA VAL A 149 -0.98 8.85 4.87
C VAL A 149 -1.43 9.05 6.31
N ALA A 150 -0.99 10.14 6.93
CA ALA A 150 -1.24 10.44 8.35
C ALA A 150 -2.36 11.46 8.59
N ALA A 151 -2.65 12.34 7.63
CA ALA A 151 -3.69 13.35 7.80
C ALA A 151 -4.21 13.89 6.46
N PHE A 152 -5.37 14.52 6.55
CA PHE A 152 -6.08 15.20 5.46
C PHE A 152 -6.40 16.63 5.91
N ARG A 153 -6.07 17.63 5.06
CA ARG A 153 -6.46 19.02 5.31
C ARG A 153 -7.57 19.42 4.36
N LEU A 154 -8.60 20.01 4.92
CA LEU A 154 -9.76 20.51 4.19
C LEU A 154 -9.55 21.95 3.73
N ALA A 155 -10.34 22.38 2.73
CA ALA A 155 -10.28 23.74 2.19
C ALA A 155 -10.70 24.82 3.21
N ASP A 156 -11.46 24.46 4.23
CA ASP A 156 -11.86 25.34 5.35
C ASP A 156 -10.80 25.43 6.47
N GLY A 157 -9.63 24.82 6.28
CA GLY A 157 -8.51 24.84 7.21
C GLY A 157 -8.51 23.73 8.26
N ARG A 158 -9.58 22.94 8.39
CA ARG A 158 -9.58 21.79 9.31
C ARG A 158 -8.57 20.74 8.87
N GLU A 159 -7.91 20.11 9.86
CA GLU A 159 -7.06 18.94 9.66
C GLU A 159 -7.68 17.73 10.35
N ILE A 160 -7.88 16.66 9.61
CA ILE A 160 -8.33 15.37 10.09
C ILE A 160 -7.11 14.45 10.16
N SER A 161 -6.69 14.08 11.37
CA SER A 161 -5.50 13.29 11.63
C SER A 161 -5.87 11.84 11.95
N VAL A 162 -5.21 10.88 11.30
CA VAL A 162 -5.46 9.46 11.55
C VAL A 162 -5.21 9.11 13.02
N VAL A 163 -4.07 9.54 13.59
CA VAL A 163 -3.73 9.22 14.99
C VAL A 163 -4.67 9.83 16.01
N ARG A 164 -5.15 11.06 15.75
CA ARG A 164 -6.01 11.78 16.69
C ARG A 164 -7.46 11.36 16.53
N ASP A 165 -7.93 11.29 15.29
CA ASP A 165 -9.36 11.30 15.00
C ASP A 165 -9.93 9.92 14.71
N TRP A 166 -9.10 8.89 14.44
CA TRP A 166 -9.59 7.54 14.17
C TRP A 166 -10.43 6.99 15.33
N TRP A 167 -9.94 7.13 16.58
CA TRP A 167 -10.63 6.65 17.77
C TRP A 167 -11.35 7.75 18.55
N ARG A 168 -10.82 8.98 18.53
CA ARG A 168 -11.22 10.06 19.43
C ARG A 168 -11.84 11.26 18.72
N GLY A 169 -11.88 11.27 17.40
CA GLY A 169 -12.53 12.31 16.62
C GLY A 169 -14.03 12.34 16.86
N GLY A 170 -14.68 13.44 16.46
CA GLY A 170 -16.12 13.54 16.41
C GLY A 170 -16.74 12.55 15.41
N PRO A 171 -18.07 12.45 15.39
CA PRO A 171 -18.74 11.52 14.48
C PRO A 171 -18.38 11.73 13.00
N ALA A 172 -18.25 12.98 12.55
CA ALA A 172 -17.91 13.31 11.16
C ALA A 172 -16.47 12.91 10.80
N GLU A 173 -15.49 13.19 11.69
CA GLU A 173 -14.09 12.85 11.48
C GLU A 173 -13.91 11.33 11.40
N ARG A 174 -14.53 10.59 12.32
CA ARG A 174 -14.47 9.12 12.31
C ARG A 174 -15.15 8.52 11.09
N ALA A 175 -16.31 9.04 10.70
CA ALA A 175 -17.03 8.58 9.52
C ALA A 175 -16.24 8.87 8.23
N PHE A 176 -15.62 10.04 8.11
CA PHE A 176 -14.76 10.40 7.00
C PHE A 176 -13.55 9.45 6.90
N LEU A 177 -12.83 9.22 8.00
CA LEU A 177 -11.67 8.33 8.02
C LEU A 177 -12.06 6.89 7.68
N ALA A 178 -13.20 6.40 8.20
CA ALA A 178 -13.72 5.09 7.87
C ALA A 178 -14.06 4.96 6.38
N ALA A 179 -14.71 5.98 5.79
CA ALA A 179 -15.03 6.00 4.36
C ALA A 179 -13.78 6.08 3.49
N ALA A 180 -12.81 6.92 3.85
CA ALA A 180 -11.53 7.03 3.16
C ALA A 180 -10.76 5.70 3.21
N PHE A 181 -10.74 5.04 4.36
CA PHE A 181 -10.11 3.73 4.56
C PHE A 181 -10.80 2.63 3.75
N ALA A 182 -12.14 2.56 3.78
CA ALA A 182 -12.90 1.60 2.99
C ALA A 182 -12.67 1.79 1.49
N GLY A 183 -12.61 3.04 1.02
CA GLY A 183 -12.26 3.34 -0.36
C GLY A 183 -10.84 2.96 -0.72
N ALA A 184 -9.89 3.10 0.21
CA ALA A 184 -8.54 2.61 0.03
C ALA A 184 -8.51 1.08 -0.12
N CYS A 185 -9.30 0.34 0.67
CA CYS A 185 -9.42 -1.11 0.56
C CYS A 185 -9.97 -1.58 -0.81
N ALA A 186 -10.72 -0.74 -1.49
CA ALA A 186 -11.22 -1.04 -2.85
C ALA A 186 -10.17 -0.75 -3.93
N GLU A 187 -9.24 0.19 -3.69
CA GLU A 187 -8.26 0.64 -4.69
C GLU A 187 -6.89 -0.04 -4.55
N PHE A 188 -6.41 -0.25 -3.31
CA PHE A 188 -5.08 -0.79 -3.03
C PHE A 188 -5.14 -2.27 -2.66
N TYR A 189 -4.02 -3.00 -2.88
CA TYR A 189 -3.95 -4.43 -2.57
C TYR A 189 -3.75 -4.71 -1.08
N THR A 190 -2.97 -3.87 -0.39
CA THR A 190 -2.81 -3.91 1.06
C THR A 190 -3.15 -2.54 1.64
N VAL A 191 -4.01 -2.53 2.65
CA VAL A 191 -4.34 -1.33 3.43
C VAL A 191 -4.27 -1.68 4.90
N LEU A 192 -3.43 -0.96 5.63
CA LEU A 192 -3.29 -1.09 7.08
C LEU A 192 -3.58 0.25 7.74
N GLY A 193 -4.20 0.19 8.91
CA GLY A 193 -4.54 1.39 9.66
C GLY A 193 -4.62 1.12 11.16
N PRO A 194 -5.05 2.10 11.98
CA PRO A 194 -5.11 1.92 13.43
C PRO A 194 -6.00 0.75 13.83
N GLY A 195 -5.41 -0.21 14.56
CA GLY A 195 -6.05 -1.47 14.95
C GLY A 195 -5.59 -2.68 14.14
N SER A 196 -4.75 -2.50 13.09
CA SER A 196 -4.13 -3.63 12.39
C SER A 196 -2.97 -4.21 13.18
N ASP A 197 -2.02 -3.38 13.56
CA ASP A 197 -0.84 -3.71 14.35
C ASP A 197 -0.25 -2.44 15.01
N PRO A 198 0.75 -2.55 15.91
CA PRO A 198 1.33 -1.40 16.60
C PRO A 198 2.05 -0.39 15.68
N TYR A 199 2.53 -0.82 14.50
CA TYR A 199 3.31 0.02 13.59
C TYR A 199 2.42 0.96 12.76
N HIS A 200 1.11 0.62 12.58
CA HIS A 200 0.15 1.36 11.76
C HIS A 200 -0.88 2.12 12.62
N SER A 201 -0.53 2.48 13.86
CA SER A 201 -1.45 3.14 14.80
C SER A 201 -1.73 4.62 14.47
N ASN A 202 -0.94 5.26 13.61
CA ASN A 202 -0.97 6.70 13.36
C ASN A 202 -1.13 7.10 11.90
N HIS A 203 -1.28 6.16 10.97
CA HIS A 203 -1.41 6.41 9.54
C HIS A 203 -2.17 5.29 8.82
N PHE A 204 -2.54 5.53 7.58
CA PHE A 204 -2.95 4.52 6.62
C PHE A 204 -1.75 4.14 5.76
N HIS A 205 -1.32 2.90 5.84
CA HIS A 205 -0.38 2.31 4.90
C HIS A 205 -1.16 1.79 3.69
N LEU A 206 -0.79 2.25 2.52
CA LEU A 206 -1.41 1.91 1.24
C LEU A 206 -0.37 1.29 0.33
N ASP A 207 -0.59 0.07 -0.18
CA ASP A 207 0.34 -0.53 -1.11
C ASP A 207 -0.32 -1.35 -2.24
N LEU A 208 0.45 -1.63 -3.28
CA LEU A 208 0.05 -2.40 -4.45
C LEU A 208 0.78 -3.77 -4.51
N LEU A 209 1.05 -4.40 -3.36
CA LEU A 209 1.68 -5.70 -3.27
C LEU A 209 0.81 -6.80 -3.90
N ARG A 210 1.31 -7.45 -4.94
CA ARG A 210 0.68 -8.62 -5.53
C ARG A 210 1.14 -9.89 -4.82
N THR A 211 0.49 -10.26 -3.71
CA THR A 211 0.82 -11.49 -2.95
C THR A 211 0.30 -12.75 -3.62
N ASN A 212 -0.80 -12.65 -4.37
CA ASN A 212 -1.39 -13.78 -5.08
C ASN A 212 -2.07 -13.27 -6.36
N ALA A 213 -1.35 -13.33 -7.46
CA ALA A 213 -1.88 -13.01 -8.79
C ALA A 213 -3.12 -13.86 -9.16
N ARG A 214 -3.37 -14.97 -8.45
CA ARG A 214 -4.48 -15.89 -8.74
C ARG A 214 -5.83 -15.50 -8.14
N ASN A 215 -5.89 -14.71 -7.04
CA ASN A 215 -7.14 -14.52 -6.30
C ASN A 215 -7.63 -13.07 -6.22
N GLY A 216 -6.85 -12.07 -6.63
CA GLY A 216 -7.26 -10.65 -6.61
C GLY A 216 -7.76 -10.16 -5.23
N ARG A 217 -7.39 -10.85 -4.14
CA ARG A 217 -7.86 -10.50 -2.80
C ARG A 217 -7.04 -9.33 -2.26
N HIS A 218 -7.75 -8.29 -1.88
CA HIS A 218 -7.20 -7.19 -1.14
C HIS A 218 -7.07 -7.58 0.33
N PHE A 219 -5.98 -7.16 0.96
CA PHE A 219 -5.73 -7.34 2.38
C PHE A 219 -5.96 -6.02 3.11
N CYS A 220 -7.04 -5.95 3.91
CA CYS A 220 -7.42 -4.75 4.64
C CYS A 220 -7.54 -5.05 6.12
N GLN A 221 -6.81 -4.30 6.94
CA GLN A 221 -6.88 -4.36 8.40
C GLN A 221 -6.75 -2.96 9.03
N PRO A 222 -7.60 -2.63 10.04
CA PRO A 222 -8.70 -3.45 10.51
C PRO A 222 -9.76 -3.63 9.42
N THR A 223 -10.53 -4.72 9.51
CA THR A 223 -11.71 -4.83 8.63
C THR A 223 -12.61 -3.63 8.88
N PRO A 224 -12.96 -2.83 7.85
CA PRO A 224 -13.83 -1.69 8.04
C PRO A 224 -15.10 -2.14 8.75
N TYR A 225 -15.34 -1.62 9.93
CA TYR A 225 -16.43 -1.91 10.87
C TYR A 225 -17.36 -3.07 10.50
N GLY A 226 -17.13 -4.23 11.13
CA GLY A 226 -18.01 -5.37 11.24
C GLY A 226 -18.74 -5.77 9.97
N GLY A 227 -18.20 -6.67 9.18
CA GLY A 227 -18.85 -7.59 8.19
C GLY A 227 -20.20 -7.24 7.58
N GLY A 228 -20.58 -5.99 7.51
CA GLY A 228 -21.83 -5.55 6.97
C GLY A 228 -21.75 -4.11 6.51
N GLY A 229 -21.65 -3.93 5.21
CA GLY A 229 -21.99 -2.66 4.56
C GLY A 229 -20.99 -1.52 4.74
N ILE A 230 -20.58 -0.95 3.63
CA ILE A 230 -20.21 0.45 3.49
C ILE A 230 -21.08 1.30 4.43
N ALA A 231 -20.45 2.15 5.28
CA ALA A 231 -21.20 3.17 6.00
C ALA A 231 -22.08 3.92 4.99
N GLU A 232 -23.39 3.80 5.12
CA GLU A 232 -24.34 4.51 4.28
C GLU A 232 -24.03 6.00 4.41
N LEU A 233 -23.66 6.63 3.31
CA LEU A 233 -23.46 8.06 3.27
C LEU A 233 -24.80 8.74 3.64
N PRO A 234 -24.81 9.77 4.49
CA PRO A 234 -26.02 10.53 4.77
C PRO A 234 -26.53 11.12 3.46
N GLY A 235 -27.63 10.57 2.92
CA GLY A 235 -28.19 11.02 1.65
C GLY A 235 -28.62 9.90 0.70
N GLY A 236 -28.48 8.63 1.09
CA GLY A 236 -29.20 7.50 0.46
C GLY A 236 -28.81 7.12 -0.96
N GLU A 237 -27.68 7.56 -1.48
CA GLU A 237 -27.12 6.97 -2.70
C GLU A 237 -25.93 6.09 -2.31
N ALA A 238 -26.18 4.78 -2.31
CA ALA A 238 -25.12 3.79 -2.32
C ALA A 238 -24.19 4.13 -3.49
N VAL A 239 -22.93 4.50 -3.19
CA VAL A 239 -21.90 4.50 -4.22
C VAL A 239 -21.80 3.07 -4.68
N GLY A 240 -22.47 2.79 -5.80
CA GLY A 240 -22.69 1.46 -6.32
C GLY A 240 -21.39 0.71 -6.39
N ALA A 241 -21.45 -0.56 -6.02
CA ALA A 241 -20.42 -1.52 -6.36
C ALA A 241 -20.08 -1.33 -7.83
N VAL A 242 -18.91 -0.72 -8.08
CA VAL A 242 -18.40 -0.57 -9.44
C VAL A 242 -18.27 -1.99 -9.97
N ALA A 243 -19.17 -2.35 -10.89
CA ALA A 243 -19.12 -3.61 -11.58
C ALA A 243 -17.69 -3.77 -12.11
N LYS A 244 -17.04 -4.84 -11.68
CA LYS A 244 -15.76 -5.28 -12.24
C LYS A 244 -16.02 -5.64 -13.68
N THR A 245 -15.75 -4.73 -14.60
CA THR A 245 -15.61 -5.08 -16.00
C THR A 245 -14.22 -5.73 -16.12
N PRO A 246 -14.14 -7.04 -16.39
CA PRO A 246 -12.84 -7.63 -16.68
C PRO A 246 -12.36 -6.99 -17.98
N LEU A 247 -11.12 -6.52 -18.00
CA LEU A 247 -10.42 -6.19 -19.23
C LEU A 247 -10.34 -7.49 -20.05
N SER A 248 -11.24 -7.63 -21.01
CA SER A 248 -11.19 -8.68 -22.02
C SER A 248 -9.97 -8.40 -22.89
N PHE A 249 -8.94 -9.22 -22.75
CA PHE A 249 -7.88 -9.34 -23.73
C PHE A 249 -8.55 -9.91 -25.00
N VAL A 250 -8.80 -9.06 -25.98
CA VAL A 250 -9.12 -9.48 -27.34
C VAL A 250 -7.83 -10.05 -27.93
N GLY A 251 -7.73 -11.36 -27.95
CA GLY A 251 -6.74 -12.07 -28.71
C GLY A 251 -6.99 -11.82 -30.20
N THR A 252 -6.10 -11.09 -30.86
CA THR A 252 -6.09 -10.98 -32.31
C THR A 252 -5.72 -12.31 -32.90
N GLY A 253 -6.67 -12.84 -33.71
CA GLY A 253 -6.57 -14.08 -34.43
C GLY A 253 -5.36 -14.11 -35.37
N ARG A 254 -4.91 -15.36 -35.57
CA ARG A 254 -4.07 -15.77 -36.68
C ARG A 254 -4.77 -15.41 -38.00
N GLU A 255 -4.08 -14.74 -38.88
CA GLU A 255 -4.30 -14.88 -40.32
C GLU A 255 -3.08 -15.56 -40.94
N THR A 256 -3.39 -16.71 -41.53
CA THR A 256 -2.56 -17.46 -42.47
C THR A 256 -2.53 -16.75 -43.81
N TYR A 257 -1.32 -16.44 -44.31
CA TYR A 257 -0.91 -16.68 -45.72
C TYR A 257 0.63 -16.79 -45.75
#